data_5cf69eae66df7c8fcf90e9298d49bdf0
#
_entry.id   5cf69eae66df7c8fcf90e9298d49bdf0
#
_cell.length_a   1.000
_cell.length_b   1.000
_cell.length_c   1.000
_cell.angle_alpha   90.00
_cell.angle_beta   90.00
_cell.angle_gamma   90.00
#
_symmetry.space_group_name_H-M   'P 1'
#
loop_
_entity.id
_entity.type
_entity.pdbx_description
1 polymer ?
#
loop_
_entity_poly.entity_id
_entity_poly.type
_entity_poly.pdbx_seq_one_letter_code
_entity_poly.pdbx_strand_id
1 'polypeptide(L)'
;MSALSIRNVRKVFGKTTVLEDIDLEAESGEFIILVGASGCGKSTLLNMIAGLDLPTSGTIHIAERDVTNLPSKDRDIAMVFQSYALYPTMSVADNIAFGLEMRKVPKPERDKAVARVAKMLQIEHLLGRKPAALSGGQRQRVAMGRALARDPTLFLFD
;
A
#
# COMPACT_ATOMS: atom_id res chain seq x y z
N MET A 1 6.69 7.91 -18.36
CA MET A 1 7.26 8.46 -17.11
C MET A 1 7.32 7.34 -16.11
N SER A 2 8.46 7.15 -15.46
CA SER A 2 8.63 6.10 -14.46
C SER A 2 7.75 6.39 -13.23
N ALA A 3 6.90 5.43 -12.85
CA ALA A 3 6.09 5.51 -11.64
C ALA A 3 6.90 5.09 -10.41
N LEU A 4 7.85 4.16 -10.59
CA LEU A 4 8.76 3.68 -9.56
C LEU A 4 10.13 3.44 -10.20
N SER A 5 11.20 3.92 -9.57
CA SER A 5 12.59 3.60 -9.95
C SER A 5 13.37 3.26 -8.69
N ILE A 6 13.97 2.09 -8.69
CA ILE A 6 14.82 1.56 -7.62
C ILE A 6 16.21 1.34 -8.25
N ARG A 7 17.26 1.89 -7.62
CA ARG A 7 18.62 1.80 -8.14
C ARG A 7 19.60 1.36 -7.08
N ASN A 8 20.30 0.27 -7.34
CA ASN A 8 21.35 -0.32 -6.50
C ASN A 8 20.91 -0.48 -5.04
N VAL A 9 19.63 -0.81 -4.82
CA VAL A 9 19.10 -0.92 -3.46
C VAL A 9 19.66 -2.17 -2.80
N ARG A 10 20.21 -1.97 -1.61
CA ARG A 10 20.76 -3.00 -0.74
C ARG A 10 20.13 -2.92 0.65
N LYS A 11 19.87 -4.06 1.26
CA LYS A 11 19.40 -4.16 2.64
C LYS A 11 20.16 -5.19 3.42
N VAL A 12 20.70 -4.75 4.56
CA VAL A 12 21.46 -5.57 5.50
C VAL A 12 20.84 -5.46 6.89
N PHE A 13 20.58 -6.59 7.53
CA PHE A 13 20.18 -6.68 8.93
C PHE A 13 21.30 -7.31 9.74
N GLY A 14 21.96 -6.50 10.57
CA GLY A 14 23.14 -6.93 11.31
C GLY A 14 24.26 -7.40 10.37
N LYS A 15 24.50 -8.72 10.31
CA LYS A 15 25.50 -9.33 9.42
C LYS A 15 24.89 -10.01 8.18
N THR A 16 23.56 -10.00 8.06
CA THR A 16 22.86 -10.73 7.00
C THR A 16 22.43 -9.76 5.90
N THR A 17 22.93 -9.94 4.69
CA THR A 17 22.44 -9.26 3.50
C THR A 17 21.16 -9.96 3.03
N VAL A 18 20.04 -9.23 2.99
CA VAL A 18 18.73 -9.74 2.56
C VAL A 18 18.44 -9.37 1.12
N LEU A 19 18.86 -8.19 0.71
CA LEU A 19 18.75 -7.70 -0.67
C LEU A 19 20.09 -7.10 -1.08
N GLU A 20 20.53 -7.37 -2.31
CA GLU A 20 21.80 -6.90 -2.85
C GLU A 20 21.59 -6.45 -4.30
N ASP A 21 22.02 -5.22 -4.58
CA ASP A 21 22.03 -4.61 -5.93
C ASP A 21 20.70 -4.75 -6.68
N ILE A 22 19.59 -4.39 -6.01
CA ILE A 22 18.27 -4.45 -6.61
C ILE A 22 18.05 -3.21 -7.47
N ASP A 23 17.81 -3.46 -8.75
CA ASP A 23 17.36 -2.48 -9.73
C ASP A 23 15.98 -2.88 -10.24
N LEU A 24 15.04 -1.93 -10.24
CA LEU A 24 13.70 -2.12 -10.74
C LEU A 24 13.17 -0.80 -11.28
N GLU A 25 12.54 -0.84 -12.43
CA GLU A 25 11.85 0.30 -13.02
C GLU A 25 10.45 -0.11 -13.42
N ALA A 26 9.47 0.70 -13.06
CA ALA A 26 8.07 0.51 -13.40
C ALA A 26 7.49 1.77 -14.02
N GLU A 27 6.80 1.62 -15.14
CA GLU A 27 6.11 2.72 -15.80
C GLU A 27 4.70 2.93 -15.21
N SER A 28 4.11 4.09 -15.50
CA SER A 28 2.75 4.38 -15.09
C SER A 28 1.75 3.41 -15.74
N GLY A 29 0.90 2.79 -14.92
CA GLY A 29 -0.08 1.79 -15.35
C GLY A 29 0.49 0.37 -15.50
N GLU A 30 1.77 0.16 -15.22
CA GLU A 30 2.38 -1.16 -15.24
C GLU A 30 2.01 -1.98 -13.99
N PHE A 31 1.86 -3.29 -14.17
CA PHE A 31 1.61 -4.24 -13.10
C PHE A 31 2.80 -5.19 -12.97
N ILE A 32 3.52 -5.09 -11.85
CA ILE A 32 4.72 -5.88 -11.59
C ILE A 32 4.42 -6.94 -10.52
N ILE A 33 4.87 -8.16 -10.77
CA ILE A 33 4.77 -9.28 -9.82
C ILE A 33 6.16 -9.66 -9.35
N LEU A 34 6.39 -9.62 -8.04
CA LEU A 34 7.61 -10.12 -7.40
C LEU A 34 7.46 -11.62 -7.10
N VAL A 35 8.22 -12.45 -7.78
CA VAL A 35 8.22 -13.90 -7.62
C VAL A 35 9.51 -14.35 -6.92
N GLY A 36 9.38 -15.30 -6.01
CA GLY A 36 10.54 -15.88 -5.31
C GLY A 36 10.13 -16.73 -4.12
N ALA A 37 11.08 -17.51 -3.60
CA ALA A 37 10.87 -18.35 -2.43
C ALA A 37 10.48 -17.54 -1.18
N SER A 38 9.87 -18.20 -0.19
CA SER A 38 9.61 -17.55 1.11
C SER A 38 10.93 -17.10 1.74
N GLY A 39 10.93 -15.88 2.29
CA GLY A 39 12.13 -15.31 2.94
C GLY A 39 13.18 -14.72 2.00
N CYS A 40 12.95 -14.65 0.67
CA CYS A 40 13.92 -14.07 -0.27
C CYS A 40 13.93 -12.53 -0.32
N GLY A 41 13.21 -11.84 0.58
CA GLY A 41 13.25 -10.38 0.70
C GLY A 41 12.12 -9.61 0.00
N LYS A 42 11.09 -10.26 -0.58
CA LYS A 42 9.97 -9.56 -1.26
C LYS A 42 9.28 -8.55 -0.35
N SER A 43 8.81 -8.97 0.82
CA SER A 43 8.17 -8.08 1.80
C SER A 43 9.14 -7.00 2.31
N THR A 44 10.44 -7.31 2.42
CA THR A 44 11.46 -6.31 2.76
C THR A 44 11.55 -5.22 1.70
N LEU A 45 11.55 -5.60 0.41
CA LEU A 45 11.56 -4.65 -0.69
C LEU A 45 10.29 -3.79 -0.69
N LEU A 46 9.11 -4.42 -0.56
CA LEU A 46 7.84 -3.70 -0.45
C LEU A 46 7.81 -2.72 0.73
N ASN A 47 8.32 -3.12 1.90
CA ASN A 47 8.43 -2.26 3.07
C ASN A 47 9.35 -1.06 2.84
N MET A 48 10.46 -1.23 2.11
CA MET A 48 11.35 -0.12 1.75
C MET A 48 10.69 0.83 0.75
N ILE A 49 9.97 0.31 -0.26
CA ILE A 49 9.18 1.14 -1.18
C ILE A 49 8.09 1.89 -0.42
N ALA A 50 7.46 1.22 0.54
CA ALA A 50 6.43 1.82 1.39
C ALA A 50 6.95 2.85 2.40
N GLY A 51 8.25 2.93 2.64
CA GLY A 51 8.83 3.81 3.66
C GLY A 51 8.58 3.35 5.09
N LEU A 52 8.32 2.05 5.27
CA LEU A 52 8.21 1.38 6.56
C LEU A 52 9.59 0.91 7.06
N ASP A 53 10.54 0.76 6.14
CA ASP A 53 11.93 0.46 6.41
C ASP A 53 12.81 1.28 5.45
N LEU A 54 14.08 1.49 5.80
CA LEU A 54 15.03 2.23 4.98
C LEU A 54 16.02 1.28 4.32
N PRO A 55 16.44 1.53 3.07
CA PRO A 55 17.53 0.80 2.46
C PRO A 55 18.85 1.08 3.20
N THR A 56 19.77 0.12 3.18
CA THR A 56 21.13 0.33 3.67
C THR A 56 21.94 1.21 2.70
N SER A 57 21.70 1.03 1.40
CA SER A 57 22.24 1.86 0.33
C SER A 57 21.33 1.80 -0.91
N GLY A 58 21.60 2.64 -1.90
CA GLY A 58 20.79 2.79 -3.10
C GLY A 58 19.71 3.84 -2.95
N THR A 59 18.88 4.00 -3.98
CA THR A 59 17.85 5.05 -4.04
C THR A 59 16.50 4.51 -4.50
N ILE A 60 15.42 5.12 -4.01
CA ILE A 60 14.04 4.82 -4.39
C ILE A 60 13.36 6.13 -4.81
N HIS A 61 12.83 6.15 -6.03
CA HIS A 61 12.07 7.29 -6.56
C HIS A 61 10.66 6.87 -6.91
N ILE A 62 9.68 7.70 -6.57
CA ILE A 62 8.26 7.55 -6.96
C ILE A 62 7.86 8.81 -7.72
N ALA A 63 7.35 8.65 -8.95
CA ALA A 63 7.03 9.76 -9.84
C ALA A 63 8.16 10.80 -9.91
N GLU A 64 9.39 10.34 -10.17
CA GLU A 64 10.62 11.16 -10.27
C GLU A 64 11.07 11.84 -8.97
N ARG A 65 10.32 11.69 -7.89
CA ARG A 65 10.68 12.24 -6.57
C ARG A 65 11.50 11.21 -5.79
N ASP A 66 12.68 11.63 -5.30
CA ASP A 66 13.44 10.82 -4.35
C ASP A 66 12.67 10.68 -3.02
N VAL A 67 12.32 9.45 -2.69
CA VAL A 67 11.60 9.09 -1.47
C VAL A 67 12.42 8.20 -0.54
N THR A 68 13.69 7.97 -0.86
CA THR A 68 14.58 7.02 -0.16
C THR A 68 14.51 7.16 1.35
N ASN A 69 14.59 8.39 1.87
CA ASN A 69 14.61 8.69 3.30
C ASN A 69 13.27 9.23 3.82
N LEU A 70 12.22 9.26 3.00
CA LEU A 70 10.92 9.76 3.42
C LEU A 70 10.11 8.68 4.15
N PRO A 71 9.43 9.04 5.25
CA PRO A 71 8.51 8.13 5.92
C PRO A 71 7.28 7.84 5.06
N SER A 72 6.61 6.73 5.31
CA SER A 72 5.45 6.25 4.54
C SER A 72 4.35 7.30 4.33
N LYS A 73 4.09 8.13 5.34
CA LYS A 73 3.06 9.19 5.29
C LYS A 73 3.31 10.25 4.21
N ASP A 74 4.58 10.46 3.84
CA ASP A 74 5.02 11.49 2.89
C ASP A 74 5.26 10.92 1.47
N ARG A 75 5.04 9.60 1.30
CA ARG A 75 5.06 8.91 0.00
C ARG A 75 3.64 8.71 -0.47
N ASP A 76 3.25 9.17 -1.61
CA ASP A 76 1.88 9.01 -2.15
C ASP A 76 1.60 7.58 -2.61
N ILE A 77 1.56 6.66 -1.65
CA ILE A 77 1.39 5.22 -1.86
C ILE A 77 0.21 4.67 -1.05
N ALA A 78 -0.31 3.54 -1.46
CA ALA A 78 -1.18 2.69 -0.64
C ALA A 78 -0.64 1.27 -0.60
N MET A 79 -0.65 0.66 0.59
CA MET A 79 -0.20 -0.71 0.80
C MET A 79 -1.32 -1.56 1.39
N VAL A 80 -1.53 -2.73 0.80
CA VAL A 80 -2.39 -3.79 1.32
C VAL A 80 -1.49 -4.86 1.92
N PHE A 81 -1.61 -5.06 3.23
CA PHE A 81 -0.82 -6.04 3.97
C PHE A 81 -1.43 -7.43 3.87
N GLN A 82 -0.62 -8.46 3.98
CA GLN A 82 -1.05 -9.85 4.05
C GLN A 82 -2.08 -10.11 5.16
N SER A 83 -1.98 -9.43 6.30
CA SER A 83 -2.92 -9.50 7.41
C SER A 83 -4.16 -8.61 7.23
N TYR A 84 -4.27 -7.90 6.09
CA TYR A 84 -5.26 -6.86 5.76
C TYR A 84 -5.20 -5.60 6.64
N ALA A 85 -4.69 -5.68 7.87
CA ALA A 85 -4.50 -4.57 8.82
C ALA A 85 -5.73 -3.64 8.94
N LEU A 86 -6.95 -4.20 9.00
CA LEU A 86 -8.17 -3.43 9.20
C LEU A 86 -8.29 -2.97 10.65
N TYR A 87 -8.85 -1.79 10.85
CA TYR A 87 -9.17 -1.26 12.18
C TYR A 87 -10.39 -2.00 12.74
N PRO A 88 -10.24 -2.84 13.79
CA PRO A 88 -11.27 -3.77 14.20
C PRO A 88 -12.50 -3.10 14.84
N THR A 89 -12.33 -1.91 15.38
CA THR A 89 -13.39 -1.14 16.03
C THR A 89 -14.22 -0.30 15.07
N MET A 90 -13.70 -0.06 13.86
CA MET A 90 -14.33 0.76 12.83
C MET A 90 -15.22 -0.08 11.91
N SER A 91 -16.29 0.53 11.38
CA SER A 91 -17.07 -0.07 10.29
C SER A 91 -16.26 -0.23 9.01
N VAL A 92 -16.78 -0.99 8.05
CA VAL A 92 -16.19 -1.08 6.70
C VAL A 92 -16.11 0.30 6.05
N ALA A 93 -17.17 1.10 6.13
CA ALA A 93 -17.19 2.45 5.58
C ALA A 93 -16.11 3.33 6.22
N ASP A 94 -15.97 3.29 7.55
CA ASP A 94 -14.95 4.07 8.26
C ASP A 94 -13.53 3.61 7.94
N ASN A 95 -13.31 2.28 7.81
CA ASN A 95 -12.03 1.75 7.37
C ASN A 95 -11.62 2.30 5.99
N ILE A 96 -12.56 2.32 5.04
CA ILE A 96 -12.29 2.83 3.69
C ILE A 96 -12.04 4.35 3.72
N ALA A 97 -12.83 5.09 4.50
CA ALA A 97 -12.76 6.54 4.59
C ALA A 97 -11.55 7.06 5.39
N PHE A 98 -10.96 6.24 6.27
CA PHE A 98 -9.97 6.67 7.26
C PHE A 98 -8.80 7.46 6.69
N GLY A 99 -8.19 6.98 5.61
CA GLY A 99 -7.07 7.67 4.96
C GLY A 99 -7.44 9.05 4.40
N LEU A 100 -8.67 9.22 3.92
CA LEU A 100 -9.21 10.50 3.45
C LEU A 100 -9.51 11.44 4.63
N GLU A 101 -9.99 10.88 5.74
CA GLU A 101 -10.23 11.65 6.96
C GLU A 101 -8.94 12.23 7.53
N MET A 102 -7.88 11.44 7.59
CA MET A 102 -6.55 11.90 8.03
C MET A 102 -5.99 13.02 7.13
N ARG A 103 -6.34 13.02 5.84
CA ARG A 103 -6.03 14.10 4.89
C ARG A 103 -7.01 15.27 4.95
N LYS A 104 -7.96 15.27 5.90
CA LYS A 104 -8.99 16.31 6.09
C LYS A 104 -9.89 16.54 4.87
N VAL A 105 -10.11 15.50 4.07
CA VAL A 105 -11.05 15.55 2.95
C VAL A 105 -12.47 15.76 3.49
N PRO A 106 -13.27 16.68 2.92
CA PRO A 106 -14.63 16.94 3.37
C PRO A 106 -15.51 15.69 3.34
N LYS A 107 -16.43 15.57 4.33
CA LYS A 107 -17.30 14.40 4.47
C LYS A 107 -18.05 14.02 3.18
N PRO A 108 -18.69 14.95 2.42
CA PRO A 108 -19.38 14.59 1.19
C PRO A 108 -18.48 13.95 0.13
N GLU A 109 -17.22 14.37 0.05
CA GLU A 109 -16.24 13.79 -0.88
C GLU A 109 -15.78 12.41 -0.41
N ARG A 110 -15.58 12.23 0.91
CA ARG A 110 -15.28 10.91 1.50
C ARG A 110 -16.41 9.93 1.22
N ASP A 111 -17.65 10.32 1.45
CA ASP A 111 -18.82 9.47 1.23
C ASP A 111 -18.95 9.06 -0.25
N LYS A 112 -18.66 9.96 -1.19
CA LYS A 112 -18.60 9.64 -2.63
C LYS A 112 -17.49 8.64 -2.95
N ALA A 113 -16.30 8.83 -2.39
CA ALA A 113 -15.19 7.91 -2.60
C ALA A 113 -15.49 6.51 -2.05
N VAL A 114 -16.07 6.43 -0.84
CA VAL A 114 -16.50 5.16 -0.23
C VAL A 114 -17.54 4.46 -1.11
N ALA A 115 -18.57 5.17 -1.56
CA ALA A 115 -19.62 4.60 -2.42
C ALA A 115 -19.06 4.09 -3.75
N ARG A 116 -18.18 4.85 -4.41
CA ARG A 116 -17.50 4.45 -5.64
C ARG A 116 -16.72 3.16 -5.48
N VAL A 117 -15.92 3.09 -4.44
CA VAL A 117 -15.05 1.94 -4.18
C VAL A 117 -15.86 0.72 -3.73
N ALA A 118 -16.87 0.92 -2.87
CA ALA A 118 -17.76 -0.15 -2.44
C ALA A 118 -18.49 -0.80 -3.61
N LYS A 119 -18.98 -0.01 -4.55
CA LYS A 119 -19.61 -0.49 -5.80
C LYS A 119 -18.62 -1.27 -6.67
N MET A 120 -17.42 -0.73 -6.88
CA MET A 120 -16.36 -1.37 -7.68
C MET A 120 -16.01 -2.76 -7.12
N LEU A 121 -15.95 -2.91 -5.80
CA LEU A 121 -15.57 -4.14 -5.12
C LEU A 121 -16.77 -5.01 -4.70
N GLN A 122 -18.00 -4.59 -5.01
CA GLN A 122 -19.26 -5.30 -4.68
C GLN A 122 -19.40 -5.56 -3.16
N ILE A 123 -19.11 -4.56 -2.35
CA ILE A 123 -19.16 -4.62 -0.87
C ILE A 123 -20.11 -3.58 -0.26
N GLU A 124 -21.03 -2.98 -1.04
CA GLU A 124 -21.98 -1.98 -0.55
C GLU A 124 -22.80 -2.50 0.64
N HIS A 125 -23.22 -3.78 0.58
CA HIS A 125 -23.99 -4.45 1.63
C HIS A 125 -23.19 -4.72 2.93
N LEU A 126 -21.88 -4.46 2.92
CA LEU A 126 -21.00 -4.67 4.06
C LEU A 126 -20.62 -3.37 4.78
N LEU A 127 -20.94 -2.20 4.23
CA LEU A 127 -20.45 -0.89 4.71
C LEU A 127 -20.71 -0.64 6.20
N GLY A 128 -21.82 -1.11 6.74
CA GLY A 128 -22.16 -0.98 8.18
C GLY A 128 -21.54 -2.04 9.09
N ARG A 129 -20.89 -3.08 8.54
CA ARG A 129 -20.32 -4.17 9.34
C ARG A 129 -18.94 -3.82 9.88
N LYS A 130 -18.55 -4.52 10.95
CA LYS A 130 -17.17 -4.49 11.48
C LYS A 130 -16.34 -5.66 10.93
N PRO A 131 -15.00 -5.55 10.91
CA PRO A 131 -14.12 -6.60 10.39
C PRO A 131 -14.35 -8.00 10.97
N ALA A 132 -14.73 -8.10 12.25
CA ALA A 132 -15.02 -9.38 12.90
C ALA A 132 -16.19 -10.14 12.27
N ALA A 133 -17.13 -9.44 11.60
CA ALA A 133 -18.30 -10.02 10.94
C ALA A 133 -18.05 -10.34 9.45
N LEU A 134 -16.80 -10.30 8.98
CA LEU A 134 -16.44 -10.50 7.59
C LEU A 134 -15.66 -11.80 7.38
N SER A 135 -15.88 -12.44 6.23
CA SER A 135 -15.00 -13.52 5.76
C SER A 135 -13.61 -12.99 5.38
N GLY A 136 -12.63 -13.90 5.21
CA GLY A 136 -11.28 -13.53 4.75
C GLY A 136 -11.29 -12.74 3.43
N GLY A 137 -12.02 -13.24 2.42
CA GLY A 137 -12.15 -12.55 1.13
C GLY A 137 -12.86 -11.19 1.23
N GLN A 138 -13.84 -11.05 2.13
CA GLN A 138 -14.48 -9.76 2.37
C GLN A 138 -13.52 -8.77 3.05
N ARG A 139 -12.75 -9.21 4.05
CA ARG A 139 -11.70 -8.38 4.66
C ARG A 139 -10.66 -7.93 3.65
N GLN A 140 -10.25 -8.82 2.74
CA GLN A 140 -9.33 -8.48 1.66
C GLN A 140 -9.90 -7.37 0.76
N ARG A 141 -11.16 -7.49 0.31
CA ARG A 141 -11.82 -6.46 -0.49
C ARG A 141 -11.91 -5.13 0.25
N VAL A 142 -12.22 -5.13 1.54
CA VAL A 142 -12.23 -3.89 2.35
C VAL A 142 -10.84 -3.25 2.42
N ALA A 143 -9.78 -4.04 2.61
CA ALA A 143 -8.40 -3.55 2.60
C ALA A 143 -8.01 -2.94 1.24
N MET A 144 -8.41 -3.58 0.14
CA MET A 144 -8.26 -3.02 -1.22
C MET A 144 -9.05 -1.72 -1.36
N GLY A 145 -10.28 -1.68 -0.84
CA GLY A 145 -11.13 -0.48 -0.87
C GLY A 145 -10.50 0.70 -0.14
N ARG A 146 -9.88 0.45 1.01
CA ARG A 146 -9.13 1.46 1.76
C ARG A 146 -7.95 2.03 0.96
N ALA A 147 -7.25 1.18 0.21
CA ALA A 147 -6.16 1.59 -0.66
C ALA A 147 -6.68 2.42 -1.85
N LEU A 148 -7.69 1.91 -2.56
CA LEU A 148 -8.27 2.53 -3.77
C LEU A 148 -8.95 3.88 -3.49
N ALA A 149 -9.54 4.07 -2.30
CA ALA A 149 -10.21 5.31 -1.94
C ALA A 149 -9.26 6.51 -1.91
N ARG A 150 -7.97 6.28 -1.65
CA ARG A 150 -6.94 7.33 -1.55
C ARG A 150 -6.42 7.81 -2.91
N ASP A 151 -6.67 7.05 -3.97
CA ASP A 151 -6.17 7.31 -5.32
C ASP A 151 -4.66 7.61 -5.36
N PRO A 152 -3.80 6.70 -4.87
CA PRO A 152 -2.37 6.92 -4.74
C PRO A 152 -1.65 6.77 -6.08
N THR A 153 -0.44 7.33 -6.16
CA THR A 153 0.45 7.15 -7.33
C THR A 153 0.91 5.71 -7.49
N LEU A 154 1.09 4.98 -6.39
CA LEU A 154 1.58 3.60 -6.40
C LEU A 154 0.80 2.72 -5.43
N PHE A 155 0.39 1.54 -5.89
CA PHE A 155 -0.20 0.49 -5.07
C PHE A 155 0.82 -0.61 -4.78
N LEU A 156 0.88 -1.07 -3.54
CA LEU A 156 1.70 -2.18 -3.09
C LEU A 156 0.81 -3.27 -2.48
N PHE A 157 1.05 -4.51 -2.86
CA PHE A 157 0.33 -5.69 -2.35
C PHE A 157 1.35 -6.70 -1.82
N ASP A 158 1.30 -6.99 -0.51
CA ASP A 158 2.13 -8.00 0.15
C ASP A 158 1.36 -9.29 0.42
#